data_dcf8b4acbc84396ba121e9ba0381a368
#
_entry.id   dcf8b4acbc84396ba121e9ba0381a368
#
_cell.length_a   1.000
_cell.length_b   1.000
_cell.length_c   1.000
_cell.angle_alpha   90.00
_cell.angle_beta   90.00
_cell.angle_gamma   90.00
#
_symmetry.space_group_name_H-M   'P 1'
#
loop_
_entity.id
_entity.type
_entity.pdbx_description
1 polymer ?
#
loop_
_entity_poly.entity_id
_entity_poly.type
_entity_poly.pdbx_seq_one_letter_code
_entity_poly.pdbx_strand_id
1 'polypeptide(L)'
;MMDPKALRFIRYQSIFSVARSGDLDELKQLLEQLKSEDASLFSNVMSLQNDAGETALYIAAEHNLAEIFGYLLQYCDLEIVKIRSKSDMNAFHVAAKRGHLDIVKEFLIKMPEVCKLCDSSNTSPLYSAAVQDHLDVVKAIIDADVESMWIVRKNGKTALHNAARYGLLSIVKALIDRDGGIVTVKDKKGQTALHMAVKGQCPLVVKEILQADPTILNERDKKGNTALHMATRKGRSQIVSLLLNCTATDINAINNQKETALDLADKLPYGDSALEIKEALADCGAKYARHVGKVDEAMELKRTVSDIKHEVQSQLEANLKTRKRVSGIAKELKKLHREAVQNTINSLTMVAVLFASVAFLAIFSLPGQYFTEGPEIGKAHIADNVAFQAFFLLNSTSLFISLSVVVVQITLVAWDTSAQKLVVSVVNKLMWAAGSCTCGAFLALAFVVVGKKQTWMAITITILGVPTIIGTLACLCYYVFQRHFGIFGGDSQRRIKRASGSKSFSWSYSANISELDAYDSDVEKIYAL
;
A
#
# COMPACT_ATOMS: atom_id res chain seq x y z
N MET A 1 -40.31 12.00 -19.78
CA MET A 1 -40.69 12.05 -18.36
C MET A 1 -39.90 10.97 -17.63
N MET A 2 -39.05 11.32 -16.68
CA MET A 2 -38.36 10.33 -15.85
C MET A 2 -39.36 9.54 -15.01
N ASP A 3 -39.08 8.23 -14.85
CA ASP A 3 -39.88 7.36 -13.97
C ASP A 3 -39.95 7.99 -12.55
N PRO A 4 -41.15 8.11 -11.95
CA PRO A 4 -41.30 8.64 -10.58
C PRO A 4 -40.43 7.93 -9.55
N LYS A 5 -40.12 6.63 -9.76
CA LYS A 5 -39.20 5.86 -8.92
C LYS A 5 -37.74 6.28 -9.07
N ALA A 6 -37.34 6.61 -10.28
CA ALA A 6 -35.97 7.10 -10.56
C ALA A 6 -35.75 8.51 -9.99
N LEU A 7 -36.77 9.37 -10.07
CA LEU A 7 -36.73 10.73 -9.49
C LEU A 7 -36.63 10.68 -7.95
N ARG A 8 -37.38 9.74 -7.31
CA ARG A 8 -37.26 9.50 -5.87
C ARG A 8 -35.88 9.02 -5.48
N PHE A 9 -35.29 8.07 -6.22
CA PHE A 9 -33.96 7.55 -5.94
C PHE A 9 -32.89 8.65 -6.04
N ILE A 10 -32.96 9.52 -7.04
CA ILE A 10 -32.05 10.65 -7.20
C ILE A 10 -32.18 11.64 -6.02
N ARG A 11 -33.38 11.92 -5.57
CA ARG A 11 -33.62 12.77 -4.40
C ARG A 11 -33.11 12.17 -3.10
N TYR A 12 -33.22 10.87 -2.91
CA TYR A 12 -32.65 10.22 -1.74
C TYR A 12 -31.10 10.25 -1.77
N GLN A 13 -30.50 10.20 -2.94
CA GLN A 13 -29.06 10.36 -3.06
C GLN A 13 -28.59 11.80 -2.84
N SER A 14 -29.44 12.81 -3.10
CA SER A 14 -29.06 14.21 -2.84
C SER A 14 -28.80 14.50 -1.36
N ILE A 15 -29.37 13.72 -0.42
CA ILE A 15 -29.11 13.90 1.02
C ILE A 15 -27.62 13.78 1.36
N PHE A 16 -26.89 12.91 0.66
CA PHE A 16 -25.45 12.73 0.90
C PHE A 16 -24.62 13.92 0.40
N SER A 17 -25.02 14.52 -0.73
CA SER A 17 -24.36 15.71 -1.26
C SER A 17 -24.64 16.93 -0.41
N VAL A 18 -25.88 17.11 0.02
CA VAL A 18 -26.31 18.19 0.91
C VAL A 18 -25.70 18.03 2.31
N ALA A 19 -25.67 16.81 2.85
CA ALA A 19 -24.97 16.54 4.11
C ALA A 19 -23.46 16.85 4.02
N ARG A 20 -22.85 16.75 2.84
CA ARG A 20 -21.43 17.04 2.63
C ARG A 20 -21.13 18.51 2.33
N SER A 21 -22.09 19.23 1.72
CA SER A 21 -21.92 20.67 1.40
C SER A 21 -21.82 21.56 2.64
N GLY A 22 -22.43 21.14 3.74
CA GLY A 22 -22.46 21.93 4.96
C GLY A 22 -23.63 22.91 5.02
N ASP A 23 -24.54 22.92 4.02
CA ASP A 23 -25.67 23.81 3.97
C ASP A 23 -26.85 23.24 4.78
N LEU A 24 -27.05 23.80 5.99
CA LEU A 24 -28.12 23.38 6.91
C LEU A 24 -29.48 23.74 6.38
N ASP A 25 -29.64 24.88 5.70
CA ASP A 25 -30.96 25.34 5.23
C ASP A 25 -31.43 24.49 4.04
N GLU A 26 -30.49 24.14 3.14
CA GLU A 26 -30.80 23.21 2.05
C GLU A 26 -31.16 21.82 2.60
N LEU A 27 -30.48 21.35 3.64
CA LEU A 27 -30.78 20.07 4.30
C LEU A 27 -32.17 20.09 4.93
N LYS A 28 -32.51 21.16 5.64
CA LYS A 28 -33.87 21.31 6.26
C LYS A 28 -34.97 21.28 5.21
N GLN A 29 -34.80 22.06 4.14
CA GLN A 29 -35.78 22.09 3.05
C GLN A 29 -35.97 20.70 2.42
N LEU A 30 -34.89 20.01 2.16
CA LEU A 30 -34.92 18.66 1.59
C LEU A 30 -35.64 17.68 2.52
N LEU A 31 -35.31 17.69 3.81
CA LEU A 31 -35.90 16.78 4.79
C LEU A 31 -37.38 17.10 5.06
N GLU A 32 -37.80 18.37 5.09
CA GLU A 32 -39.20 18.75 5.20
C GLU A 32 -40.03 18.31 3.98
N GLN A 33 -39.47 18.46 2.78
CA GLN A 33 -40.09 17.94 1.57
C GLN A 33 -40.28 16.42 1.63
N LEU A 34 -39.23 15.67 2.02
CA LEU A 34 -39.32 14.22 2.16
C LEU A 34 -40.29 13.77 3.23
N LYS A 35 -40.38 14.50 4.34
CA LYS A 35 -41.33 14.24 5.43
C LYS A 35 -42.78 14.51 5.04
N SER A 36 -43.04 15.54 4.20
CA SER A 36 -44.34 15.86 3.69
C SER A 36 -44.86 14.88 2.63
N GLU A 37 -43.97 14.27 1.87
CA GLU A 37 -44.32 13.29 0.82
C GLU A 37 -44.73 11.93 1.40
N ASP A 38 -43.97 11.40 2.39
CA ASP A 38 -44.31 10.12 3.03
C ASP A 38 -43.57 9.96 4.38
N ALA A 39 -44.31 10.09 5.47
CA ALA A 39 -43.76 9.97 6.83
C ALA A 39 -43.19 8.58 7.13
N SER A 40 -43.70 7.52 6.48
CA SER A 40 -43.21 6.15 6.69
C SER A 40 -41.86 5.92 5.99
N LEU A 41 -41.60 6.62 4.90
CA LEU A 41 -40.34 6.56 4.16
C LEU A 41 -39.26 7.42 4.79
N PHE A 42 -39.61 8.45 5.56
CA PHE A 42 -38.65 9.34 6.21
C PHE A 42 -37.67 8.61 7.14
N SER A 43 -38.14 7.65 7.93
CA SER A 43 -37.30 6.81 8.77
C SER A 43 -36.30 6.01 7.93
N ASN A 44 -36.70 5.52 6.76
CA ASN A 44 -35.85 4.78 5.85
C ASN A 44 -34.77 5.67 5.21
N VAL A 45 -35.03 6.96 5.02
CA VAL A 45 -34.05 7.91 4.45
C VAL A 45 -32.86 8.10 5.37
N MET A 46 -33.03 8.12 6.68
CA MET A 46 -31.95 8.26 7.65
C MET A 46 -31.04 7.02 7.69
N SER A 47 -31.57 5.85 7.33
CA SER A 47 -30.80 4.60 7.25
C SER A 47 -30.14 4.33 5.89
N LEU A 48 -30.41 5.16 4.87
CA LEU A 48 -29.81 5.01 3.56
C LEU A 48 -28.29 5.10 3.61
N GLN A 49 -27.66 4.33 2.78
CA GLN A 49 -26.23 4.30 2.63
C GLN A 49 -25.82 4.64 1.18
N ASN A 50 -24.78 5.45 1.05
CA ASN A 50 -24.17 5.72 -0.26
C ASN A 50 -23.30 4.53 -0.74
N ASP A 51 -22.62 4.69 -1.88
CA ASP A 51 -21.74 3.67 -2.44
C ASP A 51 -20.58 3.27 -1.52
N ALA A 52 -20.19 4.12 -0.56
CA ALA A 52 -19.20 3.81 0.47
C ALA A 52 -19.81 3.16 1.73
N GLY A 53 -21.13 2.94 1.73
CA GLY A 53 -21.87 2.43 2.88
C GLY A 53 -22.06 3.47 3.99
N GLU A 54 -21.93 4.76 3.69
CA GLU A 54 -22.01 5.86 4.64
C GLU A 54 -23.45 6.40 4.70
N THR A 55 -23.96 6.65 5.89
CA THR A 55 -25.23 7.39 6.09
C THR A 55 -24.97 8.90 6.06
N ALA A 56 -26.02 9.71 5.91
CA ALA A 56 -25.91 11.18 5.99
C ALA A 56 -25.32 11.63 7.33
N LEU A 57 -25.73 10.96 8.43
CA LEU A 57 -25.19 11.19 9.77
C LEU A 57 -23.68 10.87 9.85
N TYR A 58 -23.24 9.79 9.20
CA TYR A 58 -21.83 9.43 9.13
C TYR A 58 -21.02 10.51 8.41
N ILE A 59 -21.51 11.00 7.26
CA ILE A 59 -20.85 12.05 6.47
C ILE A 59 -20.71 13.34 7.29
N ALA A 60 -21.79 13.78 7.95
CA ALA A 60 -21.75 14.95 8.81
C ALA A 60 -20.72 14.79 9.96
N ALA A 61 -20.69 13.59 10.56
CA ALA A 61 -19.74 13.26 11.62
C ALA A 61 -18.28 13.19 11.13
N GLU A 62 -18.02 12.70 9.92
CA GLU A 62 -16.69 12.62 9.34
C GLU A 62 -16.11 13.99 8.98
N HIS A 63 -16.95 14.89 8.48
CA HIS A 63 -16.53 16.21 8.02
C HIS A 63 -16.65 17.32 9.08
N ASN A 64 -16.97 16.97 10.34
CA ASN A 64 -17.11 17.91 11.46
C ASN A 64 -18.20 18.98 11.24
N LEU A 65 -19.30 18.60 10.61
CA LEU A 65 -20.43 19.51 10.32
C LEU A 65 -21.43 19.47 11.49
N ALA A 66 -21.08 20.13 12.60
CA ALA A 66 -21.80 20.01 13.86
C ALA A 66 -23.28 20.43 13.76
N GLU A 67 -23.61 21.50 13.03
CA GLU A 67 -24.99 21.96 12.86
C GLU A 67 -25.84 20.95 12.09
N ILE A 68 -25.33 20.44 10.98
CA ILE A 68 -25.98 19.38 10.18
C ILE A 68 -26.11 18.11 11.00
N PHE A 69 -25.04 17.75 11.70
CA PHE A 69 -25.01 16.58 12.56
C PHE A 69 -26.11 16.65 13.63
N GLY A 70 -26.17 17.75 14.39
CA GLY A 70 -27.15 17.94 15.44
C GLY A 70 -28.60 17.91 14.91
N TYR A 71 -28.80 18.47 13.73
CA TYR A 71 -30.14 18.42 13.09
C TYR A 71 -30.51 16.99 12.66
N LEU A 72 -29.57 16.25 12.02
CA LEU A 72 -29.82 14.85 11.61
C LEU A 72 -29.98 13.91 12.81
N LEU A 73 -29.22 14.14 13.88
CA LEU A 73 -29.24 13.30 15.07
C LEU A 73 -30.65 13.29 15.73
N GLN A 74 -31.44 14.34 15.60
CA GLN A 74 -32.79 14.41 16.16
C GLN A 74 -33.71 13.33 15.56
N TYR A 75 -33.43 12.89 14.34
CA TYR A 75 -34.23 11.90 13.62
C TYR A 75 -33.61 10.50 13.62
N CYS A 76 -32.43 10.34 14.23
CA CYS A 76 -31.72 9.06 14.28
C CYS A 76 -31.94 8.37 15.62
N ASP A 77 -32.29 7.12 15.57
CA ASP A 77 -32.28 6.19 16.70
C ASP A 77 -30.96 5.42 16.79
N LEU A 78 -30.81 4.59 17.82
CA LEU A 78 -29.61 3.79 18.03
C LEU A 78 -29.36 2.80 16.88
N GLU A 79 -30.41 2.31 16.22
CA GLU A 79 -30.27 1.35 15.11
C GLU A 79 -29.65 2.02 13.88
N ILE A 80 -30.04 3.27 13.59
CA ILE A 80 -29.44 4.07 12.52
C ILE A 80 -27.96 4.39 12.84
N VAL A 81 -27.66 4.75 14.08
CA VAL A 81 -26.29 5.04 14.51
C VAL A 81 -25.39 3.80 14.46
N LYS A 82 -25.93 2.59 14.64
CA LYS A 82 -25.20 1.32 14.50
C LYS A 82 -24.81 0.98 13.06
N ILE A 83 -25.43 1.61 12.07
CA ILE A 83 -25.12 1.35 10.66
C ILE A 83 -23.64 1.64 10.41
N ARG A 84 -22.97 0.69 9.78
CA ARG A 84 -21.53 0.77 9.49
C ARG A 84 -21.30 1.04 8.03
N SER A 85 -20.31 1.86 7.75
CA SER A 85 -19.78 2.07 6.41
C SER A 85 -18.99 0.86 5.91
N LYS A 86 -18.56 0.86 4.65
CA LYS A 86 -17.63 -0.14 4.11
C LYS A 86 -16.27 -0.15 4.83
N SER A 87 -15.93 0.92 5.55
CA SER A 87 -14.75 0.98 6.43
C SER A 87 -15.00 0.34 7.81
N ASP A 88 -16.17 -0.29 8.01
CA ASP A 88 -16.59 -0.98 9.23
C ASP A 88 -16.75 -0.05 10.46
N MET A 89 -16.90 1.24 10.23
CA MET A 89 -17.11 2.26 11.26
C MET A 89 -18.51 2.84 11.18
N ASN A 90 -19.13 3.13 12.33
CA ASN A 90 -20.35 3.93 12.43
C ASN A 90 -20.02 5.42 12.59
N ALA A 91 -21.05 6.27 12.61
CA ALA A 91 -20.89 7.74 12.71
C ALA A 91 -20.15 8.18 13.99
N PHE A 92 -20.44 7.57 15.14
CA PHE A 92 -19.71 7.88 16.39
C PHE A 92 -18.25 7.46 16.32
N HIS A 93 -17.99 6.30 15.73
CA HIS A 93 -16.64 5.78 15.61
C HIS A 93 -15.75 6.69 14.74
N VAL A 94 -16.28 7.19 13.61
CA VAL A 94 -15.53 8.10 12.75
C VAL A 94 -15.29 9.46 13.39
N ALA A 95 -16.29 10.01 14.10
CA ALA A 95 -16.14 11.26 14.84
C ALA A 95 -15.04 11.14 15.93
N ALA A 96 -15.06 10.05 16.69
CA ALA A 96 -14.05 9.78 17.71
C ALA A 96 -12.66 9.61 17.11
N LYS A 97 -12.54 8.89 16.00
CA LYS A 97 -11.27 8.67 15.28
C LYS A 97 -10.72 9.96 14.66
N ARG A 98 -11.58 10.88 14.23
CA ARG A 98 -11.18 12.17 13.63
C ARG A 98 -10.91 13.26 14.68
N GLY A 99 -11.34 13.04 15.93
CA GLY A 99 -11.18 14.01 17.01
C GLY A 99 -12.22 15.11 17.06
N HIS A 100 -13.40 14.90 16.48
CA HIS A 100 -14.47 15.89 16.41
C HIS A 100 -15.24 15.95 17.73
N LEU A 101 -14.67 16.70 18.68
CA LEU A 101 -15.11 16.74 20.07
C LEU A 101 -16.59 17.17 20.23
N ASP A 102 -17.02 18.18 19.50
CA ASP A 102 -18.39 18.73 19.63
C ASP A 102 -19.42 17.70 19.20
N ILE A 103 -19.18 17.01 18.09
CA ILE A 103 -20.03 15.92 17.60
C ILE A 103 -20.03 14.75 18.61
N VAL A 104 -18.85 14.40 19.14
CA VAL A 104 -18.75 13.35 20.16
C VAL A 104 -19.55 13.69 21.39
N LYS A 105 -19.46 14.92 21.91
CA LYS A 105 -20.23 15.37 23.07
C LYS A 105 -21.74 15.32 22.81
N GLU A 106 -22.17 15.73 21.64
CA GLU A 106 -23.60 15.72 21.27
C GLU A 106 -24.16 14.29 21.23
N PHE A 107 -23.39 13.35 20.66
CA PHE A 107 -23.72 11.92 20.74
C PHE A 107 -23.85 11.43 22.17
N LEU A 108 -22.86 11.75 23.04
CA LEU A 108 -22.80 11.26 24.41
C LEU A 108 -23.96 11.78 25.26
N ILE A 109 -24.41 13.02 25.03
CA ILE A 109 -25.56 13.59 25.70
C ILE A 109 -26.84 12.83 25.32
N LYS A 110 -26.98 12.46 24.03
CA LYS A 110 -28.25 11.88 23.52
C LYS A 110 -28.28 10.35 23.66
N MET A 111 -27.15 9.68 23.44
CA MET A 111 -27.03 8.22 23.34
C MET A 111 -25.70 7.72 23.93
N PRO A 112 -25.52 7.69 25.25
CA PRO A 112 -24.24 7.29 25.86
C PRO A 112 -23.84 5.85 25.51
N GLU A 113 -24.78 4.98 25.13
CA GLU A 113 -24.52 3.60 24.74
C GLU A 113 -23.62 3.46 23.50
N VAL A 114 -23.47 4.52 22.71
CA VAL A 114 -22.61 4.50 21.50
C VAL A 114 -21.13 4.25 21.84
N CYS A 115 -20.71 4.52 23.07
CA CYS A 115 -19.35 4.25 23.56
C CYS A 115 -18.93 2.79 23.41
N LYS A 116 -19.89 1.85 23.46
CA LYS A 116 -19.67 0.40 23.37
C LYS A 116 -19.82 -0.16 21.94
N LEU A 117 -20.15 0.66 20.96
CA LEU A 117 -20.30 0.23 19.57
C LEU A 117 -18.95 0.01 18.90
N CYS A 118 -18.51 -1.24 18.83
CA CYS A 118 -17.22 -1.62 18.26
C CYS A 118 -17.31 -2.01 16.79
N ASP A 119 -16.20 -1.92 16.07
CA ASP A 119 -16.05 -2.48 14.71
C ASP A 119 -15.97 -4.02 14.71
N SER A 120 -15.82 -4.65 13.54
CA SER A 120 -15.68 -6.10 13.40
C SER A 120 -14.41 -6.68 14.06
N SER A 121 -13.42 -5.84 14.32
CA SER A 121 -12.20 -6.18 15.05
C SER A 121 -12.31 -6.00 16.56
N ASN A 122 -13.51 -5.67 17.03
CA ASN A 122 -13.82 -5.23 18.40
C ASN A 122 -12.99 -3.99 18.80
N THR A 123 -12.77 -3.07 17.86
CA THR A 123 -12.14 -1.77 18.15
C THR A 123 -13.21 -0.82 18.63
N SER A 124 -13.05 -0.28 19.83
CA SER A 124 -13.98 0.73 20.37
C SER A 124 -13.67 2.12 19.81
N PRO A 125 -14.64 3.04 19.83
CA PRO A 125 -14.42 4.45 19.51
C PRO A 125 -13.32 5.07 20.37
N LEU A 126 -13.31 4.77 21.68
CA LEU A 126 -12.25 5.16 22.60
C LEU A 126 -10.86 4.73 22.15
N TYR A 127 -10.73 3.47 21.72
CA TYR A 127 -9.47 2.95 21.19
C TYR A 127 -9.01 3.74 19.96
N SER A 128 -9.93 4.06 19.05
CA SER A 128 -9.62 4.79 17.83
C SER A 128 -9.20 6.23 18.09
N ALA A 129 -9.88 6.93 19.03
CA ALA A 129 -9.50 8.26 19.49
C ALA A 129 -8.11 8.25 20.15
N ALA A 130 -7.86 7.25 21.02
CA ALA A 130 -6.57 7.10 21.69
C ALA A 130 -5.41 6.85 20.73
N VAL A 131 -5.61 6.08 19.65
CA VAL A 131 -4.58 5.85 18.63
C VAL A 131 -4.20 7.11 17.86
N GLN A 132 -5.15 8.02 17.67
CA GLN A 132 -4.97 9.27 16.93
C GLN A 132 -4.58 10.46 17.84
N ASP A 133 -4.33 10.20 19.13
CA ASP A 133 -3.93 11.19 20.13
C ASP A 133 -4.98 12.28 20.41
N HIS A 134 -6.26 11.95 20.28
CA HIS A 134 -7.36 12.88 20.56
C HIS A 134 -7.75 12.86 22.05
N LEU A 135 -6.93 13.52 22.88
CA LEU A 135 -7.07 13.50 24.33
C LEU A 135 -8.45 13.96 24.82
N ASP A 136 -8.98 15.04 24.26
CA ASP A 136 -10.25 15.60 24.72
C ASP A 136 -11.43 14.68 24.39
N VAL A 137 -11.39 14.03 23.25
CA VAL A 137 -12.38 12.99 22.88
C VAL A 137 -12.25 11.77 23.80
N VAL A 138 -11.03 11.34 24.09
CA VAL A 138 -10.77 10.25 25.05
C VAL A 138 -11.38 10.58 26.40
N LYS A 139 -11.13 11.76 26.95
CA LYS A 139 -11.73 12.22 28.22
C LYS A 139 -13.25 12.23 28.15
N ALA A 140 -13.84 12.81 27.11
CA ALA A 140 -15.28 12.87 26.97
C ALA A 140 -15.92 11.46 26.97
N ILE A 141 -15.33 10.50 26.29
CA ILE A 141 -15.85 9.13 26.23
C ILE A 141 -15.73 8.41 27.58
N ILE A 142 -14.57 8.51 28.27
CA ILE A 142 -14.39 7.86 29.58
C ILE A 142 -15.22 8.51 30.69
N ASP A 143 -15.51 9.80 30.59
CA ASP A 143 -16.40 10.48 31.51
C ASP A 143 -17.88 10.05 31.34
N ALA A 144 -18.28 9.76 30.12
CA ALA A 144 -19.63 9.26 29.81
C ALA A 144 -19.80 7.78 30.15
N ASP A 145 -18.80 6.94 29.87
CA ASP A 145 -18.82 5.49 30.13
C ASP A 145 -17.44 4.95 30.45
N VAL A 146 -17.17 4.74 31.74
CA VAL A 146 -15.90 4.20 32.22
C VAL A 146 -15.65 2.77 31.71
N GLU A 147 -16.71 1.97 31.51
CA GLU A 147 -16.58 0.59 31.05
C GLU A 147 -15.99 0.51 29.63
N SER A 148 -16.12 1.57 28.82
CA SER A 148 -15.52 1.65 27.48
C SER A 148 -14.00 1.45 27.48
N MET A 149 -13.31 1.75 28.58
CA MET A 149 -11.87 1.56 28.76
C MET A 149 -11.45 0.09 28.74
N TRP A 150 -12.33 -0.79 29.26
CA TRP A 150 -12.07 -2.22 29.39
C TRP A 150 -12.33 -3.02 28.12
N ILE A 151 -12.86 -2.38 27.10
CA ILE A 151 -13.10 -3.03 25.81
C ILE A 151 -11.76 -3.43 25.18
N VAL A 152 -11.62 -4.71 24.92
CA VAL A 152 -10.43 -5.28 24.28
C VAL A 152 -10.69 -5.64 22.83
N ARG A 153 -9.79 -5.28 21.96
CA ARG A 153 -9.79 -5.71 20.56
C ARG A 153 -9.67 -7.24 20.45
N LYS A 154 -9.96 -7.78 19.25
CA LYS A 154 -9.75 -9.22 18.96
C LYS A 154 -8.35 -9.75 19.30
N ASN A 155 -7.33 -8.89 19.38
CA ASN A 155 -5.98 -9.24 19.81
C ASN A 155 -5.74 -9.10 21.34
N GLY A 156 -6.76 -8.79 22.12
CA GLY A 156 -6.70 -8.61 23.57
C GLY A 156 -6.18 -7.26 24.04
N LYS A 157 -5.94 -6.30 23.16
CA LYS A 157 -5.40 -4.98 23.53
C LYS A 157 -6.49 -3.99 23.88
N THR A 158 -6.32 -3.26 24.95
CA THR A 158 -7.09 -2.06 25.32
C THR A 158 -6.49 -0.80 24.68
N ALA A 159 -7.19 0.32 24.80
CA ALA A 159 -6.67 1.65 24.41
C ALA A 159 -5.34 1.96 25.09
N LEU A 160 -5.20 1.61 26.41
CA LEU A 160 -3.97 1.82 27.17
C LEU A 160 -2.76 1.07 26.58
N HIS A 161 -2.93 -0.16 26.10
CA HIS A 161 -1.84 -0.90 25.43
C HIS A 161 -1.28 -0.12 24.25
N ASN A 162 -2.15 0.52 23.51
CA ASN A 162 -1.76 1.24 22.30
C ASN A 162 -1.15 2.60 22.62
N ALA A 163 -1.79 3.36 23.52
CA ALA A 163 -1.26 4.62 24.02
C ALA A 163 0.14 4.44 24.64
N ALA A 164 0.33 3.37 25.43
CA ALA A 164 1.63 3.02 26.00
C ALA A 164 2.68 2.69 24.92
N ARG A 165 2.28 1.98 23.86
CA ARG A 165 3.20 1.62 22.77
C ARG A 165 3.65 2.82 21.93
N TYR A 166 2.77 3.81 21.73
CA TYR A 166 3.09 5.01 20.95
C TYR A 166 3.62 6.16 21.80
N GLY A 167 3.71 5.97 23.13
CA GLY A 167 4.26 6.98 24.03
C GLY A 167 3.33 8.15 24.30
N LEU A 168 2.02 7.98 24.13
CA LEU A 168 0.99 9.01 24.28
C LEU A 168 0.71 9.26 25.77
N LEU A 169 1.64 9.97 26.43
CA LEU A 169 1.67 10.15 27.86
C LEU A 169 0.38 10.76 28.41
N SER A 170 -0.17 11.78 27.73
CA SER A 170 -1.39 12.47 28.15
C SER A 170 -2.60 11.53 28.17
N ILE A 171 -2.72 10.66 27.18
CA ILE A 171 -3.79 9.65 27.13
C ILE A 171 -3.56 8.57 28.17
N VAL A 172 -2.30 8.11 28.35
CA VAL A 172 -1.95 7.13 29.37
C VAL A 172 -2.36 7.65 30.75
N LYS A 173 -2.04 8.91 31.08
CA LYS A 173 -2.46 9.55 32.33
C LYS A 173 -3.98 9.59 32.45
N ALA A 174 -4.68 10.10 31.46
CA ALA A 174 -6.13 10.22 31.50
C ALA A 174 -6.84 8.87 31.73
N LEU A 175 -6.31 7.78 31.15
CA LEU A 175 -6.85 6.43 31.35
C LEU A 175 -6.54 5.89 32.74
N ILE A 176 -5.32 6.07 33.24
CA ILE A 176 -4.88 5.59 34.56
C ILE A 176 -5.56 6.37 35.68
N ASP A 177 -5.66 7.69 35.58
CA ASP A 177 -6.31 8.55 36.56
C ASP A 177 -7.79 8.20 36.76
N ARG A 178 -8.42 7.69 35.73
CA ARG A 178 -9.84 7.29 35.78
C ARG A 178 -10.03 5.92 36.42
N ASP A 179 -9.21 4.95 36.06
CA ASP A 179 -9.19 3.61 36.65
C ASP A 179 -7.79 2.98 36.49
N GLY A 180 -7.02 2.98 37.59
CA GLY A 180 -5.67 2.41 37.59
C GLY A 180 -5.63 0.90 37.37
N GLY A 181 -6.73 0.17 37.60
CA GLY A 181 -6.81 -1.27 37.39
C GLY A 181 -6.56 -1.69 35.93
N ILE A 182 -6.79 -0.78 34.97
CA ILE A 182 -6.59 -1.06 33.54
C ILE A 182 -5.15 -1.47 33.17
N VAL A 183 -4.17 -1.12 33.98
CA VAL A 183 -2.76 -1.48 33.73
C VAL A 183 -2.49 -2.98 33.83
N THR A 184 -3.35 -3.73 34.55
CA THR A 184 -3.21 -5.18 34.78
C THR A 184 -3.69 -6.02 33.59
N VAL A 185 -4.43 -5.44 32.67
CA VAL A 185 -4.99 -6.15 31.51
C VAL A 185 -3.88 -6.72 30.64
N LYS A 186 -4.04 -7.98 30.22
CA LYS A 186 -3.09 -8.69 29.34
C LYS A 186 -3.68 -8.90 27.96
N ASP A 187 -2.88 -8.64 26.93
CA ASP A 187 -3.25 -8.96 25.56
C ASP A 187 -3.18 -10.49 25.29
N LYS A 188 -3.56 -10.93 24.07
CA LYS A 188 -3.47 -12.36 23.69
C LYS A 188 -2.07 -12.95 23.75
N LYS A 189 -1.02 -12.11 23.84
CA LYS A 189 0.36 -12.55 24.05
C LYS A 189 0.78 -12.54 25.53
N GLY A 190 -0.15 -12.26 26.43
CA GLY A 190 0.11 -12.11 27.85
C GLY A 190 0.84 -10.80 28.21
N GLN A 191 0.84 -9.83 27.33
CA GLN A 191 1.58 -8.58 27.51
C GLN A 191 0.68 -7.52 28.10
N THR A 192 1.15 -6.83 29.15
CA THR A 192 0.49 -5.68 29.76
C THR A 192 0.86 -4.38 29.05
N ALA A 193 0.24 -3.27 29.47
CA ALA A 193 0.59 -1.94 28.99
C ALA A 193 2.07 -1.60 29.24
N LEU A 194 2.67 -2.09 30.35
CA LEU A 194 4.10 -1.93 30.65
C LEU A 194 4.97 -2.57 29.56
N HIS A 195 4.66 -3.78 29.12
CA HIS A 195 5.36 -4.42 28.01
C HIS A 195 5.25 -3.62 26.70
N MET A 196 4.12 -2.95 26.50
CA MET A 196 3.93 -2.09 25.32
C MET A 196 4.74 -0.80 25.44
N ALA A 197 4.80 -0.16 26.60
CA ALA A 197 5.62 1.03 26.86
C ALA A 197 7.11 0.75 26.59
N VAL A 198 7.62 -0.39 27.05
CA VAL A 198 8.98 -0.86 26.76
C VAL A 198 9.22 -1.01 25.27
N LYS A 199 8.27 -1.56 24.52
CA LYS A 199 8.36 -1.65 23.06
C LYS A 199 8.32 -0.29 22.38
N GLY A 200 7.55 0.65 22.92
CA GLY A 200 7.37 2.01 22.41
C GLY A 200 8.56 2.92 22.69
N GLN A 201 9.48 2.51 23.56
CA GLN A 201 10.67 3.26 23.91
C GLN A 201 10.39 4.60 24.63
N CYS A 202 9.36 4.65 25.45
CA CYS A 202 8.99 5.86 26.19
C CYS A 202 9.18 5.67 27.72
N PRO A 203 10.29 6.16 28.31
CA PRO A 203 10.56 6.03 29.75
C PRO A 203 9.51 6.72 30.63
N LEU A 204 8.96 7.85 30.18
CA LEU A 204 7.93 8.58 30.92
C LEU A 204 6.65 7.75 31.09
N VAL A 205 6.23 7.07 30.04
CA VAL A 205 5.07 6.18 30.10
C VAL A 205 5.34 4.96 30.98
N VAL A 206 6.55 4.39 30.92
CA VAL A 206 6.96 3.31 31.83
C VAL A 206 6.85 3.75 33.27
N LYS A 207 7.36 4.95 33.61
CA LYS A 207 7.28 5.52 34.94
C LYS A 207 5.84 5.72 35.41
N GLU A 208 4.99 6.29 34.57
CA GLU A 208 3.57 6.54 34.86
C GLU A 208 2.82 5.25 35.19
N ILE A 209 3.00 4.21 34.35
CA ILE A 209 2.35 2.91 34.54
C ILE A 209 2.82 2.24 35.85
N LEU A 210 4.12 2.33 36.18
CA LEU A 210 4.65 1.75 37.41
C LEU A 210 4.25 2.53 38.67
N GLN A 211 3.97 3.83 38.54
CA GLN A 211 3.43 4.63 39.64
C GLN A 211 1.98 4.25 39.96
N ALA A 212 1.21 3.90 38.93
CA ALA A 212 -0.17 3.48 39.09
C ALA A 212 -0.30 2.11 39.78
N ASP A 213 0.51 1.14 39.35
CA ASP A 213 0.53 -0.19 39.94
C ASP A 213 1.93 -0.84 39.83
N PRO A 214 2.71 -0.84 40.92
CA PRO A 214 4.02 -1.49 40.93
C PRO A 214 3.97 -3.01 40.79
N THR A 215 2.85 -3.66 41.04
CA THR A 215 2.73 -5.13 41.03
C THR A 215 2.93 -5.74 39.65
N ILE A 216 2.66 -4.96 38.61
CA ILE A 216 2.80 -5.41 37.22
C ILE A 216 4.25 -5.51 36.74
N LEU A 217 5.21 -5.04 37.53
CA LEU A 217 6.63 -4.96 37.17
C LEU A 217 7.21 -6.31 36.73
N ASN A 218 6.87 -7.38 37.47
CA ASN A 218 7.36 -8.74 37.24
C ASN A 218 6.38 -9.61 36.43
N GLU A 219 5.33 -9.03 35.88
CA GLU A 219 4.38 -9.75 35.05
C GLU A 219 5.07 -10.34 33.83
N ARG A 220 4.68 -11.58 33.48
CA ARG A 220 5.28 -12.36 32.41
C ARG A 220 4.35 -12.45 31.21
N ASP A 221 4.93 -12.26 30.05
CA ASP A 221 4.22 -12.57 28.79
C ASP A 221 4.14 -14.10 28.56
N LYS A 222 3.44 -14.56 27.52
CA LYS A 222 3.35 -16.01 27.20
C LYS A 222 4.69 -16.67 26.89
N LYS A 223 5.74 -15.90 26.64
CA LYS A 223 7.11 -16.40 26.49
C LYS A 223 7.90 -16.37 27.80
N GLY A 224 7.25 -16.04 28.91
CA GLY A 224 7.86 -15.89 30.21
C GLY A 224 8.70 -14.63 30.36
N ASN A 225 8.68 -13.70 29.40
CA ASN A 225 9.47 -12.48 29.50
C ASN A 225 8.78 -11.47 30.42
N THR A 226 9.52 -10.88 31.33
CA THR A 226 9.13 -9.67 32.05
C THR A 226 9.43 -8.41 31.24
N ALA A 227 9.00 -7.26 31.72
CA ALA A 227 9.36 -5.95 31.15
C ALA A 227 10.89 -5.78 31.03
N LEU A 228 11.65 -6.23 32.03
CA LEU A 228 13.13 -6.17 32.06
C LEU A 228 13.74 -7.03 30.94
N HIS A 229 13.30 -8.28 30.76
CA HIS A 229 13.75 -9.12 29.62
C HIS A 229 13.52 -8.42 28.28
N MET A 230 12.37 -7.79 28.15
CA MET A 230 12.01 -7.13 26.89
C MET A 230 12.82 -5.85 26.65
N ALA A 231 13.05 -5.04 27.68
CA ALA A 231 13.87 -3.83 27.64
C ALA A 231 15.31 -4.17 27.25
N THR A 232 15.88 -5.18 27.90
CA THR A 232 17.23 -5.68 27.61
C THR A 232 17.35 -6.17 26.18
N ARG A 233 16.49 -7.11 25.76
CA ARG A 233 16.52 -7.66 24.39
C ARG A 233 16.37 -6.59 23.30
N LYS A 234 15.74 -5.46 23.61
CA LYS A 234 15.56 -4.33 22.71
C LYS A 234 16.67 -3.28 22.79
N GLY A 235 17.65 -3.45 23.67
CA GLY A 235 18.73 -2.48 23.87
C GLY A 235 18.27 -1.13 24.41
N ARG A 236 17.29 -1.12 25.33
CA ARG A 236 16.69 0.10 25.89
C ARG A 236 17.35 0.47 27.21
N SER A 237 18.56 1.01 27.18
CA SER A 237 19.37 1.26 28.39
C SER A 237 18.64 2.12 29.44
N GLN A 238 18.02 3.23 29.02
CA GLN A 238 17.27 4.11 29.91
C GLN A 238 16.10 3.40 30.60
N ILE A 239 15.38 2.53 29.88
CA ILE A 239 14.25 1.79 30.46
C ILE A 239 14.76 0.68 31.35
N VAL A 240 15.88 0.01 31.01
CA VAL A 240 16.52 -0.98 31.86
C VAL A 240 16.92 -0.34 33.19
N SER A 241 17.61 0.79 33.18
CA SER A 241 18.00 1.54 34.37
C SER A 241 16.78 1.95 35.21
N LEU A 242 15.69 2.40 34.56
CA LEU A 242 14.46 2.77 35.26
C LEU A 242 13.82 1.55 35.95
N LEU A 243 13.77 0.40 35.29
CA LEU A 243 13.22 -0.84 35.86
C LEU A 243 14.08 -1.37 36.99
N LEU A 244 15.43 -1.28 36.90
CA LEU A 244 16.36 -1.71 37.93
C LEU A 244 16.31 -0.83 39.17
N ASN A 245 15.96 0.45 39.04
CA ASN A 245 15.77 1.36 40.18
C ASN A 245 14.53 1.02 41.03
N CYS A 246 13.64 0.15 40.52
CA CYS A 246 12.51 -0.34 41.30
C CYS A 246 12.96 -1.52 42.15
N THR A 247 12.89 -1.37 43.49
CA THR A 247 13.37 -2.39 44.45
C THR A 247 12.63 -3.73 44.37
N ALA A 248 11.41 -3.74 43.82
CA ALA A 248 10.59 -4.94 43.64
C ALA A 248 10.92 -5.72 42.36
N THR A 249 11.90 -5.29 41.55
CA THR A 249 12.25 -5.95 40.30
C THR A 249 12.87 -7.33 40.52
N ASP A 250 12.27 -8.37 39.97
CA ASP A 250 12.89 -9.70 39.89
C ASP A 250 13.96 -9.72 38.79
N ILE A 251 15.18 -9.29 39.18
CA ILE A 251 16.32 -9.13 38.26
C ILE A 251 16.75 -10.48 37.68
N ASN A 252 16.56 -11.56 38.43
CA ASN A 252 16.98 -12.91 38.08
C ASN A 252 15.82 -13.77 37.56
N ALA A 253 14.70 -13.16 37.19
CA ALA A 253 13.61 -13.86 36.54
C ALA A 253 14.11 -14.63 35.33
N ILE A 254 13.63 -15.86 35.15
CA ILE A 254 13.99 -16.74 34.04
C ILE A 254 12.79 -16.84 33.09
N ASN A 255 12.98 -16.59 31.79
CA ASN A 255 11.95 -16.74 30.78
C ASN A 255 11.77 -18.22 30.35
N ASN A 256 10.82 -18.50 29.44
CA ASN A 256 10.59 -19.86 28.95
C ASN A 256 11.75 -20.41 28.10
N GLN A 257 12.66 -19.56 27.62
CA GLN A 257 13.89 -19.95 26.89
C GLN A 257 15.07 -20.20 27.85
N LYS A 258 14.81 -20.23 29.16
CA LYS A 258 15.83 -20.37 30.21
C LYS A 258 16.89 -19.28 30.19
N GLU A 259 16.47 -18.04 29.94
CA GLU A 259 17.34 -16.88 29.89
C GLU A 259 16.93 -15.88 30.97
N THR A 260 17.89 -15.25 31.64
CA THR A 260 17.72 -14.05 32.44
C THR A 260 17.91 -12.79 31.59
N ALA A 261 17.67 -11.63 32.16
CA ALA A 261 17.97 -10.36 31.50
C ALA A 261 19.47 -10.26 31.14
N LEU A 262 20.38 -10.81 32.00
CA LEU A 262 21.81 -10.80 31.74
C LEU A 262 22.20 -11.70 30.55
N ASP A 263 21.60 -12.88 30.40
CA ASP A 263 21.81 -13.74 29.22
C ASP A 263 21.36 -13.05 27.93
N LEU A 264 20.30 -12.26 27.99
CA LEU A 264 19.82 -11.48 26.85
C LEU A 264 20.74 -10.28 26.52
N ALA A 265 21.36 -9.68 27.54
CA ALA A 265 22.34 -8.60 27.34
C ALA A 265 23.57 -9.07 26.58
N ASP A 266 24.04 -10.30 26.84
CA ASP A 266 25.17 -10.89 26.10
C ASP A 266 24.88 -11.15 24.61
N LYS A 267 23.60 -11.27 24.25
CA LYS A 267 23.16 -11.48 22.86
C LYS A 267 22.97 -10.19 22.07
N LEU A 268 23.08 -9.04 22.73
CA LEU A 268 22.98 -7.77 22.04
C LEU A 268 24.17 -7.56 21.08
N PRO A 269 23.96 -6.90 19.94
CA PRO A 269 25.05 -6.48 19.09
C PRO A 269 25.96 -5.51 19.86
N TYR A 270 27.25 -5.62 19.64
CA TYR A 270 28.26 -4.76 20.31
C TYR A 270 27.96 -3.28 20.06
N GLY A 271 27.89 -2.49 21.13
CA GLY A 271 27.60 -1.05 21.10
C GLY A 271 27.44 -0.50 22.52
N ASP A 272 27.45 0.82 22.64
CA ASP A 272 27.42 1.53 23.93
C ASP A 272 26.20 1.13 24.78
N SER A 273 25.03 1.07 24.19
CA SER A 273 23.80 0.65 24.88
C SER A 273 23.86 -0.80 25.42
N ALA A 274 24.57 -1.70 24.74
CA ALA A 274 24.74 -3.08 25.20
C ALA A 274 25.68 -3.14 26.41
N LEU A 275 26.72 -2.33 26.40
CA LEU A 275 27.68 -2.22 27.51
C LEU A 275 26.98 -1.62 28.74
N GLU A 276 26.30 -0.48 28.57
CA GLU A 276 25.54 0.18 29.66
C GLU A 276 24.52 -0.77 30.29
N ILE A 277 23.77 -1.53 29.51
CA ILE A 277 22.79 -2.49 30.00
C ILE A 277 23.47 -3.61 30.79
N LYS A 278 24.61 -4.11 30.32
CA LYS A 278 25.32 -5.20 30.95
C LYS A 278 25.92 -4.76 32.30
N GLU A 279 26.51 -3.57 32.33
CA GLU A 279 27.03 -2.97 33.57
C GLU A 279 25.91 -2.73 34.58
N ALA A 280 24.81 -2.07 34.16
CA ALA A 280 23.68 -1.80 35.04
C ALA A 280 23.07 -3.08 35.63
N LEU A 281 22.95 -4.14 34.84
CA LEU A 281 22.47 -5.44 35.32
C LEU A 281 23.45 -6.08 36.30
N ALA A 282 24.76 -6.03 36.00
CA ALA A 282 25.80 -6.60 36.87
C ALA A 282 25.87 -5.88 38.23
N ASP A 283 25.80 -4.54 38.22
CA ASP A 283 25.81 -3.70 39.45
C ASP A 283 24.62 -4.00 40.35
N CYS A 284 23.47 -4.35 39.76
CA CYS A 284 22.28 -4.77 40.51
C CYS A 284 22.30 -6.25 40.93
N GLY A 285 23.36 -7.00 40.65
CA GLY A 285 23.53 -8.40 41.07
C GLY A 285 22.79 -9.40 40.18
N ALA A 286 22.57 -9.07 38.89
CA ALA A 286 22.02 -10.00 37.93
C ALA A 286 22.91 -11.23 37.73
N LYS A 287 22.30 -12.40 37.64
CA LYS A 287 22.98 -13.68 37.46
C LYS A 287 22.57 -14.30 36.13
N TYR A 288 23.49 -15.06 35.54
CA TYR A 288 23.13 -15.90 34.37
C TYR A 288 22.18 -17.02 34.82
N ALA A 289 21.29 -17.45 33.95
CA ALA A 289 20.30 -18.47 34.24
C ALA A 289 20.93 -19.79 34.74
N ARG A 290 22.11 -20.15 34.25
CA ARG A 290 22.91 -21.30 34.71
C ARG A 290 23.32 -21.24 36.19
N HIS A 291 23.28 -20.05 36.79
CA HIS A 291 23.66 -19.81 38.20
C HIS A 291 22.44 -19.55 39.09
N VAL A 292 21.24 -19.49 38.53
CA VAL A 292 19.98 -19.26 39.24
C VAL A 292 19.28 -20.61 39.47
N GLY A 293 19.59 -21.24 40.61
CA GLY A 293 18.95 -22.49 41.08
C GLY A 293 19.62 -23.78 40.58
N LYS A 294 19.63 -24.81 41.44
CA LYS A 294 19.98 -26.18 41.05
C LYS A 294 18.83 -26.75 40.21
N VAL A 295 19.01 -26.91 38.93
CA VAL A 295 18.01 -27.47 38.01
C VAL A 295 18.30 -28.97 37.83
N ASP A 296 17.24 -29.78 37.89
CA ASP A 296 17.32 -31.21 37.61
C ASP A 296 17.57 -31.40 36.12
N GLU A 297 18.78 -31.81 35.72
CA GLU A 297 19.27 -31.85 34.31
C GLU A 297 18.36 -32.67 33.38
N ALA A 298 17.75 -33.74 33.88
CA ALA A 298 16.87 -34.60 33.10
C ALA A 298 15.52 -33.91 32.75
N MET A 299 15.00 -33.10 33.64
CA MET A 299 13.76 -32.33 33.44
C MET A 299 13.98 -31.12 32.55
N GLU A 300 15.18 -30.53 32.59
CA GLU A 300 15.61 -29.44 31.73
C GLU A 300 15.79 -29.86 30.28
N LEU A 301 16.43 -31.03 30.03
CA LEU A 301 16.60 -31.59 28.69
C LEU A 301 15.23 -31.87 28.04
N LYS A 302 14.28 -32.42 28.80
CA LYS A 302 12.92 -32.73 28.32
C LYS A 302 12.13 -31.46 27.98
N ARG A 303 12.27 -30.38 28.76
CA ARG A 303 11.67 -29.06 28.46
C ARG A 303 12.31 -28.42 27.25
N THR A 304 13.64 -28.41 27.17
CA THR A 304 14.40 -27.83 26.06
C THR A 304 14.04 -28.48 24.73
N VAL A 305 13.90 -29.82 24.71
CA VAL A 305 13.45 -30.57 23.53
C VAL A 305 12.01 -30.20 23.11
N SER A 306 11.12 -30.04 24.10
CA SER A 306 9.74 -29.60 23.85
C SER A 306 9.67 -28.19 23.29
N ASP A 307 10.47 -27.26 23.86
CA ASP A 307 10.49 -25.86 23.45
C ASP A 307 11.12 -25.68 22.06
N ILE A 308 12.20 -26.43 21.75
CA ILE A 308 12.79 -26.48 20.40
C ILE A 308 11.77 -27.03 19.40
N LYS A 309 11.04 -28.09 19.73
CA LYS A 309 9.99 -28.64 18.85
C LYS A 309 8.90 -27.61 18.57
N HIS A 310 8.47 -26.87 19.59
CA HIS A 310 7.44 -25.82 19.43
C HIS A 310 7.94 -24.63 18.62
N GLU A 311 9.20 -24.22 18.81
CA GLU A 311 9.84 -23.15 18.05
C GLU A 311 10.02 -23.52 16.58
N VAL A 312 10.50 -24.75 16.31
CA VAL A 312 10.65 -25.28 14.94
C VAL A 312 9.29 -25.36 14.23
N GLN A 313 8.26 -25.80 14.93
CA GLN A 313 6.91 -25.87 14.37
C GLN A 313 6.34 -24.48 14.06
N SER A 314 6.54 -23.53 14.96
CA SER A 314 6.16 -22.11 14.76
C SER A 314 6.90 -21.47 13.58
N GLN A 315 8.20 -21.74 13.44
CA GLN A 315 9.01 -21.25 12.31
C GLN A 315 8.60 -21.90 10.99
N LEU A 316 8.26 -23.20 11.01
CA LEU A 316 7.75 -23.89 9.83
C LEU A 316 6.43 -23.30 9.34
N GLU A 317 5.49 -23.05 10.25
CA GLU A 317 4.22 -22.39 9.91
C GLU A 317 4.42 -20.97 9.37
N ALA A 318 5.32 -20.19 9.97
CA ALA A 318 5.67 -18.86 9.49
C ALA A 318 6.29 -18.89 8.09
N ASN A 319 7.19 -19.86 7.84
CA ASN A 319 7.81 -20.08 6.54
C ASN A 319 6.79 -20.49 5.47
N LEU A 320 5.86 -21.42 5.80
CA LEU A 320 4.79 -21.83 4.91
C LEU A 320 3.87 -20.66 4.54
N LYS A 321 3.55 -19.81 5.52
CA LYS A 321 2.74 -18.59 5.29
C LYS A 321 3.47 -17.58 4.41
N THR A 322 4.77 -17.42 4.63
CA THR A 322 5.62 -16.53 3.81
C THR A 322 5.73 -17.07 2.39
N ARG A 323 5.93 -18.39 2.22
CA ARG A 323 5.99 -19.05 0.90
C ARG A 323 4.69 -18.88 0.12
N LYS A 324 3.52 -19.03 0.77
CA LYS A 324 2.21 -18.75 0.15
C LYS A 324 2.07 -17.29 -0.29
N ARG A 325 2.55 -16.33 0.52
CA ARG A 325 2.55 -14.90 0.15
C ARG A 325 3.45 -14.61 -1.04
N VAL A 326 4.67 -15.16 -1.04
CA VAL A 326 5.62 -14.99 -2.15
C VAL A 326 5.07 -15.59 -3.45
N SER A 327 4.46 -16.78 -3.38
CA SER A 327 3.77 -17.40 -4.52
C SER A 327 2.60 -16.55 -5.04
N GLY A 328 1.82 -15.93 -4.14
CA GLY A 328 0.75 -15.00 -4.50
C GLY A 328 1.29 -13.78 -5.24
N ILE A 329 2.32 -13.14 -4.70
CA ILE A 329 2.98 -11.97 -5.31
C ILE A 329 3.58 -12.33 -6.68
N ALA A 330 4.20 -13.50 -6.81
CA ALA A 330 4.75 -13.96 -8.08
C ALA A 330 3.67 -14.14 -9.17
N LYS A 331 2.50 -14.67 -8.79
CA LYS A 331 1.34 -14.78 -9.71
C LYS A 331 0.81 -13.43 -10.15
N GLU A 332 0.67 -12.48 -9.22
CA GLU A 332 0.25 -11.11 -9.54
C GLU A 332 1.26 -10.40 -10.42
N LEU A 333 2.55 -10.54 -10.15
CA LEU A 333 3.62 -9.95 -10.97
C LEU A 333 3.60 -10.51 -12.41
N LYS A 334 3.39 -11.83 -12.55
CA LYS A 334 3.24 -12.48 -13.86
C LYS A 334 2.02 -11.96 -14.62
N LYS A 335 0.91 -11.70 -13.91
CA LYS A 335 -0.30 -11.11 -14.49
C LYS A 335 -0.05 -9.68 -14.98
N LEU A 336 0.48 -8.81 -14.11
CA LEU A 336 0.80 -7.42 -14.44
C LEU A 336 1.79 -7.32 -15.61
N HIS A 337 2.77 -8.22 -15.64
CA HIS A 337 3.73 -8.26 -16.74
C HIS A 337 3.07 -8.64 -18.08
N ARG A 338 2.13 -9.58 -18.06
CA ARG A 338 1.34 -9.95 -19.26
C ARG A 338 0.47 -8.78 -19.74
N GLU A 339 -0.19 -8.08 -18.82
CA GLU A 339 -0.99 -6.91 -19.13
C GLU A 339 -0.14 -5.78 -19.72
N ALA A 340 1.06 -5.54 -19.19
CA ALA A 340 1.99 -4.54 -19.72
C ALA A 340 2.43 -4.86 -21.16
N VAL A 341 2.76 -6.13 -21.44
CA VAL A 341 3.12 -6.57 -22.80
C VAL A 341 1.92 -6.39 -23.75
N GLN A 342 0.72 -6.77 -23.33
CA GLN A 342 -0.49 -6.62 -24.14
C GLN A 342 -0.81 -5.14 -24.44
N ASN A 343 -0.66 -4.26 -23.45
CA ASN A 343 -0.85 -2.82 -23.66
C ASN A 343 0.18 -2.24 -24.64
N THR A 344 1.42 -2.73 -24.59
CA THR A 344 2.46 -2.33 -25.55
C THR A 344 2.10 -2.79 -26.97
N ILE A 345 1.63 -4.02 -27.14
CA ILE A 345 1.17 -4.55 -28.43
C ILE A 345 0.03 -3.68 -28.99
N ASN A 346 -0.97 -3.39 -28.18
CA ASN A 346 -2.12 -2.59 -28.57
C ASN A 346 -1.70 -1.17 -29.01
N SER A 347 -0.80 -0.53 -28.25
CA SER A 347 -0.29 0.79 -28.59
C SER A 347 0.49 0.79 -29.90
N LEU A 348 1.36 -0.19 -30.11
CA LEU A 348 2.12 -0.33 -31.36
C LEU A 348 1.20 -0.60 -32.56
N THR A 349 0.14 -1.40 -32.37
CA THR A 349 -0.87 -1.65 -33.42
C THR A 349 -1.58 -0.36 -33.82
N MET A 350 -2.00 0.45 -32.84
CA MET A 350 -2.64 1.75 -33.15
C MET A 350 -1.73 2.67 -33.96
N VAL A 351 -0.44 2.76 -33.59
CA VAL A 351 0.53 3.59 -34.30
C VAL A 351 0.81 3.06 -35.69
N ALA A 352 0.88 1.72 -35.87
CA ALA A 352 1.06 1.10 -37.16
C ALA A 352 -0.12 1.38 -38.10
N VAL A 353 -1.36 1.28 -37.62
CA VAL A 353 -2.56 1.61 -38.37
C VAL A 353 -2.57 3.09 -38.75
N LEU A 354 -2.15 3.98 -37.86
CA LEU A 354 -2.06 5.41 -38.14
C LEU A 354 -1.05 5.68 -39.26
N PHE A 355 0.15 5.11 -39.23
CA PHE A 355 1.15 5.27 -40.28
C PHE A 355 0.67 4.69 -41.59
N ALA A 356 0.03 3.50 -41.58
CA ALA A 356 -0.56 2.91 -42.79
C ALA A 356 -1.64 3.82 -43.40
N SER A 357 -2.52 4.39 -42.57
CA SER A 357 -3.59 5.28 -43.03
C SER A 357 -3.04 6.57 -43.62
N VAL A 358 -2.07 7.19 -42.97
CA VAL A 358 -1.43 8.42 -43.46
C VAL A 358 -0.69 8.16 -44.78
N ALA A 359 0.09 7.07 -44.83
CA ALA A 359 0.82 6.69 -46.03
C ALA A 359 -0.11 6.36 -47.19
N PHE A 360 -1.22 5.66 -46.93
CA PHE A 360 -2.24 5.35 -47.92
C PHE A 360 -2.90 6.62 -48.48
N LEU A 361 -3.39 7.50 -47.59
CA LEU A 361 -4.02 8.75 -48.00
C LEU A 361 -3.06 9.65 -48.79
N ALA A 362 -1.79 9.70 -48.40
CA ALA A 362 -0.80 10.52 -49.09
C ALA A 362 -0.56 10.10 -50.54
N ILE A 363 -0.77 8.82 -50.89
CA ILE A 363 -0.68 8.34 -52.28
C ILE A 363 -1.81 8.89 -53.13
N PHE A 364 -3.01 9.02 -52.58
CA PHE A 364 -4.20 9.49 -53.30
C PHE A 364 -4.41 11.01 -53.25
N SER A 365 -3.75 11.70 -52.35
CA SER A 365 -3.83 13.14 -52.17
C SER A 365 -2.67 13.88 -52.83
N LEU A 366 -2.18 13.37 -53.97
CA LEU A 366 -1.02 13.93 -54.64
C LEU A 366 -1.31 15.33 -55.22
N PRO A 367 -0.42 16.30 -55.03
CA PRO A 367 -0.53 17.62 -55.64
C PRO A 367 -0.21 17.52 -57.13
N GLY A 368 -1.09 18.05 -57.97
CA GLY A 368 -0.89 18.13 -59.42
C GLY A 368 -1.98 17.46 -60.23
N GLN A 369 -1.96 17.71 -61.54
CA GLN A 369 -2.88 17.12 -62.48
C GLN A 369 -2.30 15.83 -63.09
N TYR A 370 -3.17 14.96 -63.51
CA TYR A 370 -2.82 13.77 -64.28
C TYR A 370 -2.97 14.03 -65.77
N PHE A 371 -2.21 13.34 -66.63
CA PHE A 371 -2.40 13.38 -68.06
C PHE A 371 -3.76 12.80 -68.38
N THR A 372 -4.60 13.60 -69.06
CA THR A 372 -5.95 13.23 -69.46
C THR A 372 -6.02 12.72 -70.86
N GLU A 373 -4.99 13.00 -71.74
CA GLU A 373 -4.90 12.61 -73.12
C GLU A 373 -3.48 12.14 -73.50
N GLY A 374 -3.34 11.26 -74.47
CA GLY A 374 -2.05 10.78 -75.00
C GLY A 374 -1.59 9.43 -74.40
N PRO A 375 -0.39 8.95 -74.79
CA PRO A 375 0.12 7.64 -74.39
C PRO A 375 0.45 7.51 -72.91
N GLU A 376 0.43 8.59 -72.17
CA GLU A 376 0.74 8.66 -70.70
C GLU A 376 -0.51 8.96 -69.83
N ILE A 377 -1.72 8.66 -70.33
CA ILE A 377 -2.98 8.85 -69.59
C ILE A 377 -2.91 8.19 -68.20
N GLY A 378 -3.25 8.96 -67.18
CA GLY A 378 -3.26 8.51 -65.79
C GLY A 378 -1.91 8.65 -65.05
N LYS A 379 -0.83 9.07 -65.75
CA LYS A 379 0.44 9.41 -65.08
C LYS A 379 0.36 10.83 -64.48
N ALA A 380 0.88 11.03 -63.30
CA ALA A 380 0.94 12.36 -62.72
C ALA A 380 1.99 13.22 -63.46
N HIS A 381 1.69 14.48 -63.74
CA HIS A 381 2.63 15.43 -64.36
C HIS A 381 3.98 15.58 -63.62
N ILE A 382 3.99 15.28 -62.35
CA ILE A 382 5.18 15.38 -61.48
C ILE A 382 5.96 14.06 -61.35
N ALA A 383 5.55 13.00 -62.08
CA ALA A 383 6.10 11.65 -61.93
C ALA A 383 7.62 11.56 -62.23
N ASP A 384 8.13 12.43 -63.11
CA ASP A 384 9.54 12.45 -63.49
C ASP A 384 10.41 13.29 -62.53
N ASN A 385 9.80 13.89 -61.50
CA ASN A 385 10.53 14.64 -60.50
C ASN A 385 11.19 13.69 -59.49
N VAL A 386 12.50 13.80 -59.31
CA VAL A 386 13.28 12.95 -58.37
C VAL A 386 12.74 13.03 -56.96
N ALA A 387 12.35 14.22 -56.47
CA ALA A 387 11.77 14.39 -55.15
C ALA A 387 10.42 13.66 -55.01
N PHE A 388 9.61 13.64 -56.07
CA PHE A 388 8.36 12.91 -56.10
C PHE A 388 8.59 11.39 -56.11
N GLN A 389 9.56 10.90 -56.86
CA GLN A 389 9.95 9.48 -56.88
C GLN A 389 10.45 9.06 -55.50
N ALA A 390 11.27 9.87 -54.84
CA ALA A 390 11.73 9.62 -53.47
C ALA A 390 10.55 9.61 -52.47
N PHE A 391 9.64 10.57 -52.56
CA PHE A 391 8.40 10.57 -51.77
C PHE A 391 7.61 9.29 -51.95
N PHE A 392 7.33 8.89 -53.20
CA PHE A 392 6.52 7.72 -53.50
C PHE A 392 7.16 6.42 -52.97
N LEU A 393 8.48 6.27 -53.16
CA LEU A 393 9.22 5.11 -52.69
C LEU A 393 9.21 5.02 -51.14
N LEU A 394 9.54 6.12 -50.45
CA LEU A 394 9.58 6.14 -48.98
C LEU A 394 8.19 5.94 -48.37
N ASN A 395 7.16 6.56 -48.96
CA ASN A 395 5.80 6.45 -48.48
C ASN A 395 5.25 5.01 -48.65
N SER A 396 5.49 4.39 -49.83
CA SER A 396 5.12 3.00 -50.08
C SER A 396 5.86 2.02 -49.15
N THR A 397 7.14 2.27 -48.92
CA THR A 397 7.93 1.47 -47.95
C THR A 397 7.34 1.55 -46.56
N SER A 398 6.99 2.76 -46.08
CA SER A 398 6.33 2.97 -44.78
C SER A 398 4.99 2.24 -44.70
N LEU A 399 4.17 2.29 -45.76
CA LEU A 399 2.89 1.59 -45.85
C LEU A 399 3.06 0.07 -45.69
N PHE A 400 3.97 -0.53 -46.46
CA PHE A 400 4.19 -1.98 -46.41
C PHE A 400 4.76 -2.45 -45.07
N ILE A 401 5.69 -1.69 -44.46
CA ILE A 401 6.21 -1.99 -43.12
C ILE A 401 5.07 -1.93 -42.10
N SER A 402 4.25 -0.89 -42.14
CA SER A 402 3.15 -0.70 -41.19
C SER A 402 2.09 -1.80 -41.33
N LEU A 403 1.69 -2.17 -42.53
CA LEU A 403 0.76 -3.28 -42.79
C LEU A 403 1.34 -4.62 -42.30
N SER A 404 2.62 -4.88 -42.56
CA SER A 404 3.30 -6.10 -42.11
C SER A 404 3.31 -6.17 -40.57
N VAL A 405 3.56 -5.05 -39.89
CA VAL A 405 3.49 -4.96 -38.44
C VAL A 405 2.09 -5.26 -37.91
N VAL A 406 1.05 -4.72 -38.53
CA VAL A 406 -0.35 -5.00 -38.12
C VAL A 406 -0.67 -6.49 -38.24
N VAL A 407 -0.31 -7.13 -39.38
CA VAL A 407 -0.54 -8.56 -39.58
C VAL A 407 0.20 -9.41 -38.57
N VAL A 408 1.48 -9.11 -38.31
CA VAL A 408 2.28 -9.80 -37.29
C VAL A 408 1.66 -9.64 -35.89
N GLN A 409 1.17 -8.47 -35.55
CA GLN A 409 0.60 -8.24 -34.21
C GLN A 409 -0.76 -8.94 -34.04
N ILE A 410 -1.59 -9.02 -35.05
CA ILE A 410 -2.84 -9.78 -34.98
C ILE A 410 -2.55 -11.27 -34.75
N THR A 411 -1.51 -11.82 -35.36
CA THR A 411 -1.11 -13.23 -35.18
C THR A 411 -0.47 -13.49 -33.81
N LEU A 412 0.17 -12.48 -33.23
CA LEU A 412 0.85 -12.59 -31.92
C LEU A 412 -0.08 -12.83 -30.72
N VAL A 413 -1.35 -12.47 -30.85
CA VAL A 413 -2.35 -12.65 -29.77
C VAL A 413 -2.47 -14.13 -29.34
N ALA A 414 -2.17 -15.05 -30.25
CA ALA A 414 -2.26 -16.50 -30.01
C ALA A 414 -0.97 -17.14 -29.48
N TRP A 415 0.12 -16.39 -29.28
CA TRP A 415 1.44 -16.92 -28.98
C TRP A 415 1.81 -16.78 -27.50
N ASP A 416 2.83 -17.54 -27.05
CA ASP A 416 3.36 -17.49 -25.70
C ASP A 416 4.04 -16.14 -25.39
N THR A 417 3.98 -15.74 -24.12
CA THR A 417 4.48 -14.44 -23.62
C THR A 417 5.98 -14.22 -23.88
N SER A 418 6.77 -15.29 -23.95
CA SER A 418 8.21 -15.22 -24.23
C SER A 418 8.48 -14.86 -25.68
N ALA A 419 7.75 -15.49 -26.61
CA ALA A 419 7.80 -15.18 -28.03
C ALA A 419 7.28 -13.76 -28.31
N GLN A 420 6.21 -13.35 -27.64
CA GLN A 420 5.65 -12.00 -27.77
C GLN A 420 6.67 -10.90 -27.48
N LYS A 421 7.51 -11.05 -26.45
CA LYS A 421 8.56 -10.06 -26.11
C LYS A 421 9.60 -9.88 -27.21
N LEU A 422 10.06 -10.99 -27.80
CA LEU A 422 11.03 -10.95 -28.88
C LEU A 422 10.46 -10.21 -30.08
N VAL A 423 9.23 -10.57 -30.47
CA VAL A 423 8.57 -9.98 -31.64
C VAL A 423 8.23 -8.51 -31.39
N VAL A 424 7.74 -8.13 -30.21
CA VAL A 424 7.53 -6.71 -29.85
C VAL A 424 8.81 -5.89 -30.00
N SER A 425 9.97 -6.44 -29.62
CA SER A 425 11.26 -5.75 -29.82
C SER A 425 11.59 -5.54 -31.30
N VAL A 426 11.30 -6.52 -32.16
CA VAL A 426 11.51 -6.41 -33.62
C VAL A 426 10.51 -5.43 -34.22
N VAL A 427 9.24 -5.57 -33.88
CA VAL A 427 8.16 -4.69 -34.35
C VAL A 427 8.43 -3.23 -34.00
N ASN A 428 8.92 -2.97 -32.77
CA ASN A 428 9.29 -1.62 -32.37
C ASN A 428 10.37 -1.01 -33.30
N LYS A 429 11.38 -1.79 -33.69
CA LYS A 429 12.42 -1.35 -34.64
C LYS A 429 11.83 -1.08 -36.05
N LEU A 430 10.91 -1.93 -36.50
CA LEU A 430 10.21 -1.73 -37.78
C LEU A 430 9.34 -0.47 -37.75
N MET A 431 8.68 -0.19 -36.61
CA MET A 431 7.89 1.05 -36.48
C MET A 431 8.76 2.31 -36.54
N TRP A 432 9.97 2.27 -35.98
CA TRP A 432 10.93 3.36 -36.15
C TRP A 432 11.37 3.53 -37.59
N ALA A 433 11.60 2.45 -38.31
CA ALA A 433 11.89 2.51 -39.74
C ALA A 433 10.72 3.11 -40.56
N ALA A 434 9.49 2.67 -40.27
CA ALA A 434 8.30 3.23 -40.91
C ALA A 434 8.15 4.74 -40.64
N GLY A 435 8.30 5.15 -39.40
CA GLY A 435 8.26 6.57 -39.00
C GLY A 435 9.34 7.41 -39.70
N SER A 436 10.56 6.90 -39.78
CA SER A 436 11.67 7.56 -40.51
C SER A 436 11.37 7.69 -42.00
N CYS A 437 10.81 6.65 -42.62
CA CYS A 437 10.37 6.69 -44.01
C CYS A 437 9.25 7.71 -44.23
N THR A 438 8.27 7.77 -43.33
CA THR A 438 7.18 8.76 -43.40
C THR A 438 7.70 10.18 -43.28
N CYS A 439 8.64 10.44 -42.34
CA CYS A 439 9.27 11.76 -42.20
C CYS A 439 10.08 12.11 -43.45
N GLY A 440 10.84 11.17 -44.00
CA GLY A 440 11.59 11.37 -45.25
C GLY A 440 10.68 11.65 -46.44
N ALA A 441 9.56 10.93 -46.54
CA ALA A 441 8.53 11.17 -47.53
C ALA A 441 7.94 12.59 -47.42
N PHE A 442 7.64 13.03 -46.18
CA PHE A 442 7.17 14.39 -45.95
C PHE A 442 8.18 15.45 -46.41
N LEU A 443 9.46 15.28 -46.11
CA LEU A 443 10.51 16.17 -46.55
C LEU A 443 10.63 16.22 -48.09
N ALA A 444 10.58 15.05 -48.74
CA ALA A 444 10.60 14.96 -50.21
C ALA A 444 9.37 15.65 -50.82
N LEU A 445 8.19 15.47 -50.21
CA LEU A 445 6.95 16.12 -50.70
C LEU A 445 7.02 17.65 -50.53
N ALA A 446 7.65 18.15 -49.45
CA ALA A 446 7.83 19.58 -49.24
C ALA A 446 8.59 20.24 -50.41
N PHE A 447 9.58 19.57 -50.99
CA PHE A 447 10.28 20.07 -52.20
C PHE A 447 9.41 20.06 -53.47
N VAL A 448 8.48 19.11 -53.58
CA VAL A 448 7.55 19.03 -54.69
C VAL A 448 6.51 20.15 -54.62
N VAL A 449 5.92 20.37 -53.44
CA VAL A 449 4.81 21.32 -53.24
C VAL A 449 5.27 22.76 -53.29
N VAL A 450 6.43 23.08 -52.73
CA VAL A 450 6.92 24.46 -52.60
C VAL A 450 7.41 25.02 -53.96
N GLY A 451 7.81 24.15 -54.92
CA GLY A 451 8.22 24.54 -56.26
C GLY A 451 9.54 25.30 -56.30
N LYS A 452 10.01 25.59 -57.51
CA LYS A 452 11.34 26.19 -57.74
C LYS A 452 11.48 27.65 -57.28
N LYS A 453 10.38 28.39 -57.10
CA LYS A 453 10.41 29.83 -56.75
C LYS A 453 10.55 30.12 -55.27
N GLN A 454 10.24 29.16 -54.35
CA GLN A 454 10.27 29.34 -52.90
C GLN A 454 11.08 28.26 -52.21
N THR A 455 12.17 27.83 -52.77
CA THR A 455 13.04 26.75 -52.27
C THR A 455 13.56 27.01 -50.83
N TRP A 456 13.65 28.25 -50.38
CA TRP A 456 14.01 28.60 -49.02
C TRP A 456 13.09 27.99 -47.98
N MET A 457 11.79 27.88 -48.28
CA MET A 457 10.81 27.28 -47.36
C MET A 457 11.03 25.76 -47.20
N ALA A 458 11.30 25.04 -48.31
CA ALA A 458 11.64 23.61 -48.25
C ALA A 458 12.97 23.40 -47.54
N ILE A 459 13.95 24.28 -47.72
CA ILE A 459 15.24 24.23 -47.01
C ILE A 459 15.06 24.46 -45.53
N THR A 460 14.22 25.42 -45.09
CA THR A 460 13.96 25.66 -43.66
C THR A 460 13.27 24.46 -43.02
N ILE A 461 12.29 23.84 -43.67
CA ILE A 461 11.65 22.61 -43.17
C ILE A 461 12.67 21.46 -43.05
N THR A 462 13.61 21.38 -44.00
CA THR A 462 14.66 20.35 -43.95
C THR A 462 15.66 20.60 -42.83
N ILE A 463 16.09 21.85 -42.64
CA ILE A 463 17.01 22.22 -41.55
C ILE A 463 16.39 21.96 -40.20
N LEU A 464 15.09 22.08 -40.01
CA LEU A 464 14.39 21.73 -38.78
C LEU A 464 14.14 20.24 -38.63
N GLY A 465 13.72 19.58 -39.73
CA GLY A 465 13.28 18.17 -39.70
C GLY A 465 14.44 17.17 -39.66
N VAL A 466 15.49 17.35 -40.43
CA VAL A 466 16.62 16.40 -40.51
C VAL A 466 17.37 16.26 -39.17
N PRO A 467 17.72 17.34 -38.47
CA PRO A 467 18.39 17.19 -37.16
C PRO A 467 17.50 16.51 -36.12
N THR A 468 16.19 16.75 -36.13
CA THR A 468 15.28 16.10 -35.17
C THR A 468 15.19 14.59 -35.43
N ILE A 469 15.11 14.18 -36.71
CA ILE A 469 15.09 12.77 -37.09
C ILE A 469 16.42 12.10 -36.75
N ILE A 470 17.56 12.73 -37.13
CA ILE A 470 18.89 12.20 -36.84
C ILE A 470 19.14 12.12 -35.33
N GLY A 471 18.77 13.16 -34.58
CA GLY A 471 18.92 13.22 -33.13
C GLY A 471 18.14 12.12 -32.42
N THR A 472 16.89 11.90 -32.83
CA THR A 472 16.05 10.82 -32.25
C THR A 472 16.60 9.43 -32.60
N LEU A 473 17.02 9.21 -33.83
CA LEU A 473 17.64 7.94 -34.25
C LEU A 473 18.98 7.69 -33.55
N ALA A 474 19.83 8.71 -33.42
CA ALA A 474 21.11 8.62 -32.72
C ALA A 474 20.92 8.31 -31.23
N CYS A 475 19.95 8.96 -30.59
CA CYS A 475 19.61 8.71 -29.19
C CYS A 475 19.14 7.25 -28.99
N LEU A 476 18.29 6.75 -29.88
CA LEU A 476 17.83 5.38 -29.85
C LEU A 476 18.94 4.37 -30.09
N CYS A 477 19.78 4.61 -31.10
CA CYS A 477 20.95 3.76 -31.37
C CYS A 477 21.88 3.72 -30.16
N TYR A 478 22.10 4.87 -29.49
CA TYR A 478 22.90 4.95 -28.27
C TYR A 478 22.29 4.10 -27.16
N TYR A 479 21.00 4.21 -26.88
CA TYR A 479 20.31 3.39 -25.86
C TYR A 479 20.32 1.90 -26.18
N VAL A 480 20.09 1.52 -27.43
CA VAL A 480 20.13 0.12 -27.87
C VAL A 480 21.56 -0.44 -27.74
N PHE A 481 22.57 0.32 -28.14
CA PHE A 481 23.99 -0.06 -28.03
C PHE A 481 24.41 -0.19 -26.57
N GLN A 482 24.08 0.77 -25.73
CA GLN A 482 24.36 0.73 -24.30
C GLN A 482 23.75 -0.51 -23.61
N ARG A 483 22.53 -0.90 -24.02
CA ARG A 483 21.85 -2.08 -23.48
C ARG A 483 22.41 -3.39 -24.03
N HIS A 484 22.91 -3.40 -25.26
CA HIS A 484 23.41 -4.61 -25.91
C HIS A 484 24.87 -4.93 -25.55
N PHE A 485 25.68 -3.90 -25.32
CA PHE A 485 27.12 -4.07 -25.05
C PHE A 485 27.50 -3.90 -23.58
N GLY A 486 26.57 -3.58 -22.68
CA GLY A 486 26.80 -3.61 -21.24
C GLY A 486 27.92 -2.69 -20.72
N ILE A 487 28.29 -1.62 -21.43
CA ILE A 487 29.51 -0.84 -21.17
C ILE A 487 29.40 0.04 -19.91
N PHE A 488 28.19 0.26 -19.36
CA PHE A 488 27.98 0.97 -18.10
C PHE A 488 26.94 0.29 -17.19
N GLY A 489 27.13 -0.98 -16.96
CA GLY A 489 26.43 -1.75 -15.94
C GLY A 489 27.45 -2.55 -15.16
N GLY A 490 28.40 -1.85 -14.55
CA GLY A 490 29.20 -2.43 -13.49
C GLY A 490 28.29 -2.73 -12.32
N ASP A 491 27.65 -3.92 -12.35
CA ASP A 491 27.15 -4.57 -11.15
C ASP A 491 28.34 -4.70 -10.20
N SER A 492 28.52 -3.66 -9.39
CA SER A 492 29.34 -3.77 -8.20
C SER A 492 28.64 -4.75 -7.27
N GLN A 493 28.74 -6.04 -7.58
CA GLN A 493 28.63 -7.08 -6.56
C GLN A 493 29.66 -6.73 -5.48
N ARG A 494 29.22 -5.96 -4.50
CA ARG A 494 29.91 -5.89 -3.22
C ARG A 494 29.85 -7.29 -2.62
N ARG A 495 30.84 -8.12 -2.98
CA ARG A 495 31.19 -9.33 -2.26
C ARG A 495 31.52 -8.90 -0.83
N ILE A 496 30.56 -8.95 0.07
CA ILE A 496 30.83 -8.94 1.50
C ILE A 496 31.51 -10.28 1.78
N LYS A 497 32.84 -10.30 1.77
CA LYS A 497 33.60 -11.38 2.36
C LYS A 497 33.32 -11.36 3.86
N ARG A 498 32.41 -12.20 4.32
CA ARG A 498 32.35 -12.56 5.74
C ARG A 498 33.47 -13.52 6.02
N ALA A 499 34.47 -13.04 6.78
CA ALA A 499 35.47 -13.88 7.40
C ALA A 499 34.80 -14.61 8.58
N SER A 500 34.28 -15.81 8.36
CA SER A 500 34.16 -16.90 9.33
C SER A 500 33.61 -18.14 8.62
N GLY A 501 34.28 -19.29 8.82
CA GLY A 501 34.03 -20.53 8.14
C GLY A 501 32.72 -21.22 8.54
N SER A 502 31.64 -20.85 7.91
CA SER A 502 30.47 -21.68 7.83
C SER A 502 29.97 -21.64 6.38
N LYS A 503 29.67 -22.80 5.84
CA LYS A 503 29.12 -22.97 4.49
C LYS A 503 27.84 -22.14 4.35
N SER A 504 27.96 -20.94 3.74
CA SER A 504 26.82 -20.10 3.43
C SER A 504 26.31 -20.46 2.04
N PHE A 505 25.06 -20.87 1.97
CA PHE A 505 24.28 -20.89 0.72
C PHE A 505 24.20 -19.46 0.18
N SER A 506 24.84 -19.20 -0.95
CA SER A 506 24.71 -17.93 -1.66
C SER A 506 23.44 -17.96 -2.53
N TRP A 507 22.47 -17.15 -2.18
CA TRP A 507 21.36 -16.82 -3.08
C TRP A 507 21.87 -15.76 -4.07
N SER A 508 22.23 -16.18 -5.28
CA SER A 508 22.41 -15.25 -6.39
C SER A 508 21.04 -14.96 -6.99
N TYR A 509 20.58 -13.74 -6.80
CA TYR A 509 19.37 -13.22 -7.44
C TYR A 509 19.74 -12.74 -8.86
N SER A 510 19.87 -13.67 -9.79
CA SER A 510 19.69 -13.39 -11.22
C SER A 510 18.57 -14.29 -11.70
N ALA A 511 17.35 -13.83 -11.47
CA ALA A 511 16.18 -14.53 -11.95
C ALA A 511 16.09 -14.38 -13.47
N ASN A 512 16.64 -15.33 -14.19
CA ASN A 512 16.10 -15.72 -15.48
C ASN A 512 14.74 -16.34 -15.21
N ILE A 513 13.68 -15.70 -15.70
CA ILE A 513 12.27 -16.11 -15.52
C ILE A 513 12.03 -17.54 -16.10
N SER A 514 12.95 -18.07 -16.91
CA SER A 514 12.92 -19.44 -17.44
C SER A 514 13.23 -20.52 -16.41
N GLU A 515 13.88 -20.22 -15.27
CA GLU A 515 14.15 -21.23 -14.22
C GLU A 515 12.98 -21.43 -13.24
N LEU A 516 12.03 -20.50 -13.19
CA LEU A 516 10.84 -20.64 -12.35
C LEU A 516 9.84 -21.66 -12.93
N ASP A 517 9.80 -21.85 -14.24
CA ASP A 517 8.95 -22.85 -14.89
C ASP A 517 9.51 -24.28 -14.76
N ALA A 518 10.83 -24.44 -14.59
CA ALA A 518 11.47 -25.73 -14.32
C ALA A 518 11.30 -26.21 -12.86
N TYR A 519 11.14 -25.27 -11.92
CA TYR A 519 11.02 -25.61 -10.50
C TYR A 519 9.62 -26.11 -10.12
N ASP A 520 8.59 -25.72 -10.88
CA ASP A 520 7.21 -26.19 -10.65
C ASP A 520 7.01 -27.65 -11.08
N SER A 521 7.79 -28.15 -12.08
CA SER A 521 7.71 -29.53 -12.54
C SER A 521 8.43 -30.53 -11.61
N ASP A 522 9.44 -30.08 -10.84
CA ASP A 522 10.16 -30.94 -9.91
C ASP A 522 9.49 -31.04 -8.53
N VAL A 523 8.70 -30.02 -8.16
CA VAL A 523 7.95 -30.05 -6.89
C VAL A 523 6.73 -30.97 -6.99
N GLU A 524 6.09 -31.10 -8.13
CA GLU A 524 5.00 -32.07 -8.33
C GLU A 524 5.50 -33.54 -8.29
N LYS A 525 6.75 -33.80 -8.67
CA LYS A 525 7.35 -35.14 -8.59
C LYS A 525 7.75 -35.57 -7.17
N ILE A 526 7.98 -34.62 -6.25
CA ILE A 526 8.35 -34.91 -4.86
C ILE A 526 7.12 -35.26 -3.99
N TYR A 527 5.92 -34.85 -4.39
CA TYR A 527 4.67 -35.19 -3.68
C TYR A 527 3.94 -36.41 -4.25
N ALA A 528 4.48 -37.06 -5.29
CA ALA A 528 3.96 -38.31 -5.86
C ALA A 528 4.72 -39.58 -5.38
N LEU A 529 5.60 -39.44 -4.39
CA LEU A 529 6.26 -40.50 -3.62
C LEU A 529 5.90 -40.28 -2.13
#